data_a1d04727c0386b59bd9a133eaab3df3c
#
_entry.id   a1d04727c0386b59bd9a133eaab3df3c
#
_cell.length_a   1.000
_cell.length_b   1.000
_cell.length_c   1.000
_cell.angle_alpha   90.00
_cell.angle_beta   90.00
_cell.angle_gamma   90.00
#
_symmetry.space_group_name_H-M   'P 1'
#
loop_
_entity.id
_entity.type
_entity.pdbx_description
1 polymer ?
#
loop_
_entity_poly.entity_id
_entity_poly.type
_entity_poly.pdbx_seq_one_letter_code
_entity_poly.pdbx_strand_id
1 'polypeptide(L)'
;MNDARRFHPPRQTDHSEDVLSTRLLPRFSWVDGRKGGKFVIADTADPADDRDVSRTVLIVLFDEVQSLDVTGPMEVFAGAEHFAPGAYRVRTASVDGLPLRTSSGLTVVPDSTLAAAEPPHTLLIPGGPGSRATDPRVVAWVAGQRPERLVSVCTGAFILAEAGLLDGRRATTHWAFCDELARDHPAVTVEAEPIYLRDGHIATSAGVTAGIDLALALVEEDCGRDVALTIARTLVVFLRRPGNQAQFSAQLSAQTAQREPLRDVQRWISDHPDDDLSVEALATRARLSPRHFARAFREETGMPPGRYVERVRLEHARRLLEDTAADIGAISRDSGYGTPEAMRRAFIRALGSGPAEYRRRFQAPATER
;
A
#
# COMPACT_ATOMS: atom_id res chain seq x y z
N MET A 1 -36.31 -62.43 -10.38
CA MET A 1 -35.51 -62.98 -9.25
C MET A 1 -34.49 -61.91 -8.88
N ASN A 2 -34.77 -61.27 -7.74
CA ASN A 2 -34.00 -60.15 -7.16
C ASN A 2 -32.73 -60.67 -6.48
N ASP A 3 -31.61 -60.07 -6.69
CA ASP A 3 -30.48 -60.19 -5.78
C ASP A 3 -29.91 -58.77 -5.49
N ALA A 4 -30.34 -58.22 -4.39
CA ALA A 4 -29.91 -56.93 -3.84
C ALA A 4 -28.70 -57.15 -2.92
N ARG A 5 -27.51 -56.88 -3.37
CA ARG A 5 -26.30 -56.88 -2.52
C ARG A 5 -26.22 -55.58 -1.72
N ARG A 6 -26.39 -55.71 -0.44
CA ARG A 6 -26.18 -54.63 0.57
C ARG A 6 -24.69 -54.28 0.64
N PHE A 7 -24.40 -53.02 0.40
CA PHE A 7 -23.08 -52.44 0.67
C PHE A 7 -22.98 -52.10 2.17
N HIS A 8 -21.99 -52.64 2.84
CA HIS A 8 -21.60 -52.24 4.19
C HIS A 8 -20.43 -51.26 4.11
N PRO A 9 -20.45 -50.09 4.80
CA PRO A 9 -19.28 -49.23 4.89
C PRO A 9 -18.30 -49.77 5.92
N PRO A 10 -16.98 -49.60 5.74
CA PRO A 10 -15.95 -50.01 6.69
C PRO A 10 -15.96 -49.14 7.98
N ARG A 11 -15.62 -49.79 9.08
CA ARG A 11 -15.50 -49.19 10.42
C ARG A 11 -14.39 -48.12 10.43
N GLN A 12 -14.70 -46.95 10.98
CA GLN A 12 -13.75 -45.91 11.37
C GLN A 12 -12.81 -46.42 12.45
N THR A 13 -11.53 -46.40 12.20
CA THR A 13 -10.47 -46.49 13.18
C THR A 13 -10.18 -45.11 13.73
N ASP A 14 -10.30 -44.99 15.03
CA ASP A 14 -10.01 -43.82 15.85
C ASP A 14 -8.50 -43.52 15.77
N HIS A 15 -8.12 -42.40 15.14
CA HIS A 15 -6.82 -41.79 15.29
C HIS A 15 -7.05 -40.39 15.84
N SER A 16 -6.59 -40.24 17.08
CA SER A 16 -6.44 -38.97 17.80
C SER A 16 -5.79 -37.93 16.91
N GLU A 17 -6.62 -37.04 16.36
CA GLU A 17 -6.16 -35.86 15.64
C GLU A 17 -5.89 -34.71 16.61
N ASP A 18 -4.68 -34.21 16.54
CA ASP A 18 -4.29 -32.91 17.03
C ASP A 18 -5.24 -31.84 16.51
N VAL A 19 -5.92 -31.19 17.43
CA VAL A 19 -6.84 -30.09 17.18
C VAL A 19 -6.02 -28.87 16.78
N LEU A 20 -5.74 -28.74 15.47
CA LEU A 20 -5.45 -27.44 14.88
C LEU A 20 -6.77 -26.65 14.86
N SER A 21 -6.90 -25.78 15.85
CA SER A 21 -8.04 -24.92 16.09
C SER A 21 -8.36 -24.08 14.85
N THR A 22 -9.48 -24.38 14.22
CA THR A 22 -10.17 -23.56 13.23
C THR A 22 -10.75 -22.29 13.88
N ARG A 23 -9.88 -21.30 14.16
CA ARG A 23 -10.28 -19.92 14.47
C ARG A 23 -9.56 -18.95 13.53
N LEU A 24 -9.74 -19.14 12.26
CA LEU A 24 -9.13 -18.33 11.20
C LEU A 24 -10.23 -17.59 10.43
N LEU A 25 -10.84 -16.58 10.99
CA LEU A 25 -11.46 -15.43 10.30
C LEU A 25 -12.35 -14.69 11.30
N PRO A 26 -12.44 -13.34 11.28
CA PRO A 26 -13.46 -12.62 12.03
C PRO A 26 -14.86 -13.14 11.64
N ARG A 27 -15.73 -13.36 12.61
CA ARG A 27 -17.09 -13.81 12.36
C ARG A 27 -17.87 -12.68 11.71
N PHE A 28 -17.98 -12.74 10.39
CA PHE A 28 -18.95 -11.93 9.65
C PHE A 28 -20.33 -12.54 9.87
N SER A 29 -21.24 -11.84 10.49
CA SER A 29 -22.65 -12.23 10.56
C SER A 29 -23.45 -11.43 9.56
N TRP A 30 -24.18 -12.14 8.69
CA TRP A 30 -25.17 -11.56 7.79
C TRP A 30 -26.46 -11.34 8.57
N VAL A 31 -26.94 -10.12 8.64
CA VAL A 31 -28.26 -9.82 9.19
C VAL A 31 -29.20 -9.48 8.04
N ASP A 32 -30.15 -10.37 7.79
CA ASP A 32 -31.20 -10.20 6.78
C ASP A 32 -32.22 -9.19 7.27
N GLY A 33 -32.14 -7.99 6.77
CA GLY A 33 -33.19 -6.97 6.94
C GLY A 33 -33.99 -6.89 5.65
N ARG A 34 -35.28 -7.07 5.73
CA ARG A 34 -36.27 -7.17 4.61
C ARG A 34 -36.26 -6.03 3.58
N LYS A 35 -35.30 -5.12 3.61
CA LYS A 35 -35.01 -4.11 2.57
C LYS A 35 -33.51 -3.67 2.68
N GLY A 36 -32.61 -4.42 2.08
CA GLY A 36 -31.19 -4.07 1.98
C GLY A 36 -30.34 -4.76 3.06
N GLY A 37 -29.53 -5.76 2.67
CA GLY A 37 -28.61 -6.45 3.57
C GLY A 37 -27.53 -5.49 4.10
N LYS A 38 -27.24 -5.58 5.41
CA LYS A 38 -26.17 -4.82 6.05
C LYS A 38 -25.07 -5.79 6.50
N PHE A 39 -23.83 -5.48 6.16
CA PHE A 39 -22.68 -6.07 6.83
C PHE A 39 -22.46 -5.31 8.15
N VAL A 40 -22.54 -6.02 9.25
CA VAL A 40 -22.20 -5.51 10.58
C VAL A 40 -20.98 -6.28 11.04
N ILE A 41 -19.91 -5.59 11.37
CA ILE A 41 -18.80 -6.16 12.12
C ILE A 41 -19.34 -6.33 13.55
N ALA A 42 -19.56 -7.57 13.97
CA ALA A 42 -20.02 -7.82 15.33
C ALA A 42 -18.91 -7.42 16.30
N ASP A 43 -19.24 -6.53 17.22
CA ASP A 43 -18.39 -6.21 18.36
C ASP A 43 -18.26 -7.49 19.23
N THR A 44 -17.08 -8.12 19.19
CA THR A 44 -16.74 -9.28 20.04
C THR A 44 -15.95 -8.86 21.28
N ALA A 45 -15.92 -7.57 21.60
CA ALA A 45 -15.29 -7.08 22.80
C ALA A 45 -16.14 -7.48 24.02
N ASP A 46 -15.65 -8.48 24.78
CA ASP A 46 -16.10 -8.72 26.14
C ASP A 46 -15.67 -7.52 27.01
N PRO A 47 -16.59 -6.78 27.64
CA PRO A 47 -16.24 -5.60 28.42
C PRO A 47 -15.44 -5.89 29.70
N ALA A 48 -15.05 -7.15 29.97
CA ALA A 48 -14.40 -7.57 31.19
C ALA A 48 -12.89 -7.89 31.05
N ASP A 49 -12.26 -7.70 29.87
CA ASP A 49 -10.84 -7.97 29.68
C ASP A 49 -10.00 -6.71 29.92
N ASP A 50 -9.77 -6.38 31.18
CA ASP A 50 -8.84 -5.35 31.67
C ASP A 50 -7.38 -5.82 31.55
N ARG A 51 -6.99 -6.29 30.35
CA ARG A 51 -5.60 -6.55 30.02
C ARG A 51 -4.96 -5.29 29.46
N ASP A 52 -3.96 -4.83 30.20
CA ASP A 52 -3.08 -3.70 30.07
C ASP A 52 -2.77 -3.27 28.63
N VAL A 53 -3.15 -1.99 28.33
CA VAL A 53 -2.64 -1.09 27.29
C VAL A 53 -2.57 -1.65 25.86
N SER A 54 -3.71 -1.99 25.27
CA SER A 54 -3.77 -2.08 23.81
C SER A 54 -3.65 -0.69 23.19
N ARG A 55 -2.76 -0.53 22.17
CA ARG A 55 -2.63 0.72 21.42
C ARG A 55 -3.91 1.01 20.65
N THR A 56 -4.65 2.03 21.07
CA THR A 56 -5.85 2.44 20.33
C THR A 56 -5.46 3.12 19.02
N VAL A 57 -5.96 2.59 17.91
CA VAL A 57 -5.88 3.19 16.58
C VAL A 57 -7.23 3.80 16.25
N LEU A 58 -7.30 5.12 16.16
CA LEU A 58 -8.52 5.82 15.75
C LEU A 58 -8.43 6.24 14.29
N ILE A 59 -9.35 5.78 13.48
CA ILE A 59 -9.48 6.15 12.06
C ILE A 59 -10.59 7.18 11.92
N VAL A 60 -10.25 8.38 11.42
CA VAL A 60 -11.22 9.45 11.19
C VAL A 60 -11.99 9.20 9.90
N LEU A 61 -13.31 9.22 9.98
CA LEU A 61 -14.19 9.03 8.83
C LEU A 61 -14.89 10.33 8.47
N PHE A 62 -15.05 10.56 7.18
CA PHE A 62 -15.77 11.68 6.58
C PHE A 62 -16.41 11.23 5.26
N ASP A 63 -17.37 11.99 4.76
CA ASP A 63 -18.07 11.65 3.52
C ASP A 63 -17.08 11.61 2.33
N GLU A 64 -17.31 10.70 1.37
CA GLU A 64 -16.39 10.47 0.24
C GLU A 64 -14.96 10.03 0.64
N VAL A 65 -14.78 9.45 1.84
CA VAL A 65 -13.52 8.81 2.23
C VAL A 65 -13.21 7.63 1.31
N GLN A 66 -11.96 7.44 0.95
CA GLN A 66 -11.54 6.25 0.17
C GLN A 66 -11.63 4.99 1.05
N SER A 67 -12.50 4.06 0.68
CA SER A 67 -12.77 2.85 1.49
C SER A 67 -11.51 2.04 1.79
N LEU A 68 -10.61 1.87 0.83
CA LEU A 68 -9.38 1.08 1.03
C LEU A 68 -8.35 1.79 1.90
N ASP A 69 -8.37 3.13 1.98
CA ASP A 69 -7.53 3.89 2.90
C ASP A 69 -7.95 3.68 4.37
N VAL A 70 -9.20 3.27 4.59
CA VAL A 70 -9.75 2.88 5.88
C VAL A 70 -9.53 1.39 6.13
N THR A 71 -10.07 0.55 5.25
CA THR A 71 -10.12 -0.91 5.46
C THR A 71 -8.76 -1.57 5.35
N GLY A 72 -7.85 -1.07 4.48
CA GLY A 72 -6.51 -1.63 4.32
C GLY A 72 -5.70 -1.60 5.62
N PRO A 73 -5.45 -0.43 6.23
CA PRO A 73 -4.80 -0.37 7.54
C PRO A 73 -5.58 -1.07 8.65
N MET A 74 -6.92 -0.98 8.63
CA MET A 74 -7.78 -1.65 9.61
C MET A 74 -7.54 -3.16 9.64
N GLU A 75 -7.48 -3.83 8.48
CA GLU A 75 -7.21 -5.27 8.37
C GLU A 75 -5.82 -5.63 8.93
N VAL A 76 -4.82 -4.77 8.73
CA VAL A 76 -3.47 -4.99 9.26
C VAL A 76 -3.45 -4.92 10.79
N PHE A 77 -4.05 -3.88 11.38
CA PHE A 77 -4.09 -3.74 12.84
C PHE A 77 -5.00 -4.79 13.51
N ALA A 78 -6.12 -5.15 12.87
CA ALA A 78 -6.97 -6.25 13.33
C ALA A 78 -6.24 -7.61 13.27
N GLY A 79 -5.46 -7.83 12.21
CA GLY A 79 -4.56 -8.99 12.10
C GLY A 79 -3.52 -9.01 13.21
N ALA A 80 -2.95 -7.84 13.56
CA ALA A 80 -2.00 -7.76 14.67
C ALA A 80 -2.65 -8.11 16.01
N GLU A 81 -3.86 -7.66 16.28
CA GLU A 81 -4.63 -8.06 17.48
C GLU A 81 -4.92 -9.56 17.50
N HIS A 82 -5.20 -10.15 16.32
CA HIS A 82 -5.44 -11.58 16.23
C HIS A 82 -4.19 -12.43 16.52
N PHE A 83 -3.01 -12.05 16.00
CA PHE A 83 -1.76 -12.82 16.16
C PHE A 83 -0.95 -12.41 17.38
N ALA A 84 -1.20 -11.25 17.95
CA ALA A 84 -0.59 -10.73 19.18
C ALA A 84 -1.68 -10.05 20.03
N PRO A 85 -2.51 -10.84 20.76
CA PRO A 85 -3.63 -10.32 21.56
C PRO A 85 -3.21 -9.23 22.54
N GLY A 86 -3.97 -8.12 22.57
CA GLY A 86 -3.66 -6.95 23.38
C GLY A 86 -2.77 -5.92 22.65
N ALA A 87 -2.36 -6.16 21.38
CA ALA A 87 -1.51 -5.23 20.64
C ALA A 87 -2.25 -3.96 20.24
N TYR A 88 -3.47 -4.10 19.67
CA TYR A 88 -4.21 -2.98 19.12
C TYR A 88 -5.71 -3.06 19.36
N ARG A 89 -6.33 -1.90 19.52
CA ARG A 89 -7.77 -1.70 19.47
C ARG A 89 -8.09 -0.69 18.37
N VAL A 90 -8.71 -1.13 17.26
CA VAL A 90 -9.10 -0.24 16.17
C VAL A 90 -10.48 0.33 16.44
N ARG A 91 -10.64 1.64 16.26
CA ARG A 91 -11.89 2.38 16.39
C ARG A 91 -12.02 3.36 15.24
N THR A 92 -13.27 3.71 14.93
CA THR A 92 -13.61 4.68 13.90
C THR A 92 -14.45 5.80 14.50
N ALA A 93 -14.25 7.03 14.04
CA ALA A 93 -15.09 8.15 14.47
C ALA A 93 -15.32 9.13 13.32
N SER A 94 -16.49 9.74 13.30
CA SER A 94 -16.83 10.86 12.42
C SER A 94 -17.36 12.05 13.22
N VAL A 95 -17.58 13.18 12.57
CA VAL A 95 -18.10 14.38 13.24
C VAL A 95 -19.39 14.09 13.99
N ASP A 96 -20.36 13.46 13.33
CA ASP A 96 -21.72 13.29 13.84
C ASP A 96 -22.04 11.83 14.23
N GLY A 97 -21.13 10.88 14.03
CA GLY A 97 -21.36 9.46 14.29
C GLY A 97 -22.40 8.80 13.38
N LEU A 98 -22.86 9.51 12.36
CA LEU A 98 -23.87 9.03 11.44
C LEU A 98 -23.26 8.16 10.33
N PRO A 99 -24.06 7.24 9.73
CA PRO A 99 -23.61 6.52 8.55
C PRO A 99 -23.19 7.47 7.44
N LEU A 100 -22.01 7.20 6.85
CA LEU A 100 -21.43 8.00 5.78
C LEU A 100 -21.15 7.13 4.55
N ARG A 101 -21.04 7.78 3.39
CA ARG A 101 -20.80 7.09 2.13
C ARG A 101 -19.36 7.27 1.69
N THR A 102 -18.65 6.16 1.43
CA THR A 102 -17.32 6.19 0.88
C THR A 102 -17.33 6.53 -0.61
N SER A 103 -16.20 6.95 -1.16
CA SER A 103 -16.03 7.23 -2.60
C SER A 103 -16.33 6.02 -3.51
N SER A 104 -16.20 4.80 -2.99
CA SER A 104 -16.57 3.57 -3.70
C SER A 104 -18.07 3.20 -3.57
N GLY A 105 -18.84 3.98 -2.82
CA GLY A 105 -20.26 3.75 -2.63
C GLY A 105 -20.62 2.82 -1.47
N LEU A 106 -19.64 2.32 -0.70
CA LEU A 106 -19.88 1.58 0.53
C LEU A 106 -20.42 2.53 1.60
N THR A 107 -21.43 2.11 2.35
CA THR A 107 -21.88 2.83 3.54
C THR A 107 -21.20 2.28 4.77
N VAL A 108 -20.57 3.16 5.56
CA VAL A 108 -19.85 2.83 6.80
C VAL A 108 -20.53 3.51 7.97
N VAL A 109 -20.62 2.82 9.10
CA VAL A 109 -21.13 3.36 10.36
C VAL A 109 -19.94 3.54 11.29
N PRO A 110 -19.63 4.78 11.73
CA PRO A 110 -18.57 5.01 12.73
C PRO A 110 -18.93 4.40 14.09
N ASP A 111 -17.92 4.03 14.88
CA ASP A 111 -18.14 3.55 16.26
C ASP A 111 -18.58 4.67 17.20
N SER A 112 -18.10 5.92 16.93
CA SER A 112 -18.39 7.07 17.78
C SER A 112 -18.38 8.40 17.01
N THR A 113 -18.74 9.48 17.71
CA THR A 113 -18.44 10.84 17.24
C THR A 113 -16.99 11.21 17.58
N LEU A 114 -16.40 12.17 16.84
CA LEU A 114 -15.07 12.74 17.17
C LEU A 114 -15.04 13.32 18.57
N ALA A 115 -16.14 13.95 19.01
CA ALA A 115 -16.24 14.56 20.33
C ALA A 115 -16.24 13.53 21.49
N ALA A 116 -16.71 12.31 21.23
CA ALA A 116 -16.76 11.22 22.20
C ALA A 116 -15.57 10.26 22.08
N ALA A 117 -14.71 10.43 21.08
CA ALA A 117 -13.57 9.56 20.87
C ALA A 117 -12.53 9.77 21.99
N GLU A 118 -12.05 8.68 22.55
CA GLU A 118 -10.94 8.69 23.50
C GLU A 118 -9.63 9.09 22.79
N PRO A 119 -8.68 9.74 23.51
CA PRO A 119 -7.37 10.06 22.95
C PRO A 119 -6.67 8.78 22.43
N PRO A 120 -6.37 8.69 21.12
CA PRO A 120 -5.75 7.50 20.59
C PRO A 120 -4.22 7.50 20.76
N HIS A 121 -3.61 6.29 20.84
CA HIS A 121 -2.19 6.14 20.62
C HIS A 121 -1.81 6.50 19.18
N THR A 122 -2.55 6.00 18.21
CA THR A 122 -2.35 6.26 16.78
C THR A 122 -3.61 6.91 16.20
N LEU A 123 -3.48 8.12 15.67
CA LEU A 123 -4.53 8.79 14.91
C LEU A 123 -4.27 8.64 13.41
N LEU A 124 -5.18 8.00 12.67
CA LEU A 124 -5.07 7.76 11.25
C LEU A 124 -6.10 8.59 10.48
N ILE A 125 -5.60 9.39 9.55
CA ILE A 125 -6.40 10.22 8.65
C ILE A 125 -6.34 9.63 7.25
N PRO A 126 -7.40 8.96 6.77
CA PRO A 126 -7.48 8.44 5.41
C PRO A 126 -7.67 9.54 4.39
N GLY A 127 -7.47 9.22 3.11
CA GLY A 127 -7.74 10.11 1.99
C GLY A 127 -9.08 9.84 1.33
N GLY A 128 -9.24 10.38 0.14
CA GLY A 128 -10.42 10.28 -0.70
C GLY A 128 -10.81 11.66 -1.24
N PRO A 129 -11.77 11.73 -2.18
CA PRO A 129 -12.28 13.00 -2.69
C PRO A 129 -12.74 13.95 -1.58
N GLY A 130 -13.40 13.41 -0.54
CA GLY A 130 -13.88 14.20 0.60
C GLY A 130 -12.79 14.86 1.45
N SER A 131 -11.54 14.39 1.40
CA SER A 131 -10.43 15.02 2.15
C SER A 131 -10.06 16.42 1.65
N ARG A 132 -10.46 16.77 0.42
CA ARG A 132 -10.18 18.04 -0.24
C ARG A 132 -11.26 19.11 0.04
N ALA A 133 -12.42 18.67 0.51
CA ALA A 133 -13.55 19.51 0.89
C ALA A 133 -14.08 19.05 2.25
N THR A 134 -13.18 18.68 3.13
CA THR A 134 -13.49 18.14 4.46
C THR A 134 -14.23 19.19 5.31
N ASP A 135 -15.17 18.72 6.10
CA ASP A 135 -15.85 19.53 7.08
C ASP A 135 -14.81 20.23 7.99
N PRO A 136 -14.83 21.56 8.11
CA PRO A 136 -13.87 22.30 8.96
C PRO A 136 -13.81 21.81 10.41
N ARG A 137 -14.88 21.16 10.90
CA ARG A 137 -14.90 20.54 12.24
C ARG A 137 -13.92 19.38 12.36
N VAL A 138 -13.69 18.63 11.28
CA VAL A 138 -12.66 17.56 11.24
C VAL A 138 -11.28 18.16 11.38
N VAL A 139 -10.97 19.20 10.59
CA VAL A 139 -9.66 19.89 10.62
C VAL A 139 -9.40 20.49 12.01
N ALA A 140 -10.38 21.21 12.56
CA ALA A 140 -10.29 21.80 13.88
C ALA A 140 -10.08 20.77 14.99
N TRP A 141 -10.78 19.63 14.91
CA TRP A 141 -10.62 18.55 15.87
C TRP A 141 -9.23 17.91 15.75
N VAL A 142 -8.77 17.62 14.54
CA VAL A 142 -7.45 17.04 14.27
C VAL A 142 -6.33 17.96 14.75
N ALA A 143 -6.45 19.28 14.54
CA ALA A 143 -5.47 20.27 15.00
C ALA A 143 -5.28 20.27 16.53
N GLY A 144 -6.31 19.90 17.28
CA GLY A 144 -6.28 19.77 18.73
C GLY A 144 -5.69 18.48 19.26
N GLN A 145 -5.46 17.46 18.42
CA GLN A 145 -4.99 16.16 18.87
C GLN A 145 -3.47 16.13 19.10
N ARG A 146 -3.04 15.30 20.03
CA ARG A 146 -1.61 15.07 20.34
C ARG A 146 -1.36 13.56 20.55
N PRO A 147 -1.59 12.72 19.53
CA PRO A 147 -1.36 11.28 19.63
C PRO A 147 0.16 10.99 19.69
N GLU A 148 0.53 9.82 20.20
CA GLU A 148 1.91 9.36 20.13
C GLU A 148 2.36 9.11 18.69
N ARG A 149 1.39 8.76 17.81
CA ARG A 149 1.63 8.54 16.38
C ARG A 149 0.50 9.16 15.54
N LEU A 150 0.89 10.03 14.61
CA LEU A 150 -0.02 10.67 13.65
C LEU A 150 0.22 10.09 12.26
N VAL A 151 -0.82 9.55 11.65
CA VAL A 151 -0.72 8.83 10.38
C VAL A 151 -1.65 9.46 9.34
N SER A 152 -1.17 9.65 8.12
CA SER A 152 -2.04 9.93 6.99
C SER A 152 -1.85 8.92 5.85
N VAL A 153 -2.94 8.61 5.19
CA VAL A 153 -2.97 7.78 3.99
C VAL A 153 -3.50 8.63 2.84
N CYS A 154 -2.83 8.59 1.68
CA CYS A 154 -3.29 9.29 0.47
C CYS A 154 -3.46 10.80 0.71
N THR A 155 -4.57 11.36 0.22
CA THR A 155 -4.92 12.78 0.39
C THR A 155 -5.32 13.17 1.82
N GLY A 156 -5.30 12.24 2.78
CA GLY A 156 -5.39 12.57 4.20
C GLY A 156 -4.29 13.53 4.69
N ALA A 157 -3.16 13.59 3.97
CA ALA A 157 -2.09 14.55 4.21
C ALA A 157 -2.55 16.02 4.07
N PHE A 158 -3.55 16.31 3.24
CA PHE A 158 -4.11 17.66 3.11
C PHE A 158 -4.82 18.09 4.40
N ILE A 159 -5.57 17.20 5.05
CA ILE A 159 -6.23 17.49 6.33
C ILE A 159 -5.17 17.79 7.40
N LEU A 160 -4.05 17.03 7.43
CA LEU A 160 -2.96 17.30 8.36
C LEU A 160 -2.24 18.62 8.06
N ALA A 161 -2.04 18.95 6.79
CA ALA A 161 -1.42 20.18 6.36
C ALA A 161 -2.31 21.41 6.69
N GLU A 162 -3.62 21.31 6.42
CA GLU A 162 -4.59 22.35 6.77
C GLU A 162 -4.70 22.57 8.29
N ALA A 163 -4.54 21.48 9.06
CA ALA A 163 -4.46 21.54 10.53
C ALA A 163 -3.12 22.11 11.06
N GLY A 164 -2.15 22.47 10.18
CA GLY A 164 -0.82 22.98 10.53
C GLY A 164 0.13 21.92 11.13
N LEU A 165 -0.23 20.64 11.07
CA LEU A 165 0.54 19.57 11.70
C LEU A 165 1.73 19.08 10.86
N LEU A 166 1.77 19.47 9.58
CA LEU A 166 2.87 19.14 8.67
C LEU A 166 3.86 20.29 8.45
N ASP A 167 3.67 21.46 9.08
CA ASP A 167 4.55 22.61 8.91
C ASP A 167 5.98 22.30 9.36
N GLY A 168 6.96 22.55 8.48
CA GLY A 168 8.37 22.24 8.69
C GLY A 168 8.69 20.74 8.67
N ARG A 169 7.75 19.89 8.27
CA ARG A 169 7.89 18.43 8.22
C ARG A 169 8.04 17.91 6.80
N ARG A 170 8.64 16.72 6.70
CA ARG A 170 8.65 15.93 5.46
C ARG A 170 7.36 15.10 5.39
N ALA A 171 6.70 15.10 4.24
CA ALA A 171 5.49 14.33 4.03
C ALA A 171 5.41 13.76 2.61
N THR A 172 4.68 12.68 2.43
CA THR A 172 4.24 12.21 1.12
C THR A 172 2.72 12.12 1.08
N THR A 173 2.18 12.10 -0.13
CA THR A 173 0.77 11.88 -0.41
C THR A 173 0.64 11.05 -1.69
N HIS A 174 -0.56 10.85 -2.19
CA HIS A 174 -0.76 10.18 -3.48
C HIS A 174 -0.04 10.93 -4.60
N TRP A 175 0.70 10.20 -5.45
CA TRP A 175 1.56 10.75 -6.52
C TRP A 175 0.90 11.83 -7.37
N ALA A 176 -0.41 11.71 -7.65
CA ALA A 176 -1.15 12.68 -8.46
C ALA A 176 -1.36 14.03 -7.76
N PHE A 177 -1.14 14.10 -6.45
CA PHE A 177 -1.42 15.28 -5.61
C PHE A 177 -0.19 15.85 -4.91
N CYS A 178 1.02 15.30 -5.15
CA CYS A 178 2.25 15.79 -4.53
C CYS A 178 2.55 17.26 -4.90
N ASP A 179 2.45 17.60 -6.19
CA ASP A 179 2.69 18.98 -6.66
C ASP A 179 1.65 19.95 -6.12
N GLU A 180 0.42 19.50 -5.92
CA GLU A 180 -0.66 20.30 -5.37
C GLU A 180 -0.44 20.55 -3.88
N LEU A 181 -0.12 19.50 -3.11
CA LEU A 181 0.20 19.63 -1.68
C LEU A 181 1.39 20.58 -1.46
N ALA A 182 2.45 20.47 -2.26
CA ALA A 182 3.62 21.35 -2.17
C ALA A 182 3.31 22.82 -2.49
N ARG A 183 2.41 23.04 -3.46
CA ARG A 183 2.00 24.39 -3.88
C ARG A 183 1.09 25.04 -2.82
N ASP A 184 0.11 24.30 -2.32
CA ASP A 184 -0.93 24.83 -1.45
C ASP A 184 -0.44 24.95 0.01
N HIS A 185 0.55 24.11 0.40
CA HIS A 185 1.16 24.11 1.74
C HIS A 185 2.70 24.22 1.65
N PRO A 186 3.26 25.40 1.32
CA PRO A 186 4.70 25.58 1.06
C PRO A 186 5.59 25.37 2.29
N ALA A 187 5.01 25.32 3.49
CA ALA A 187 5.74 24.96 4.71
C ALA A 187 6.02 23.45 4.84
N VAL A 188 5.40 22.60 3.99
CA VAL A 188 5.59 21.15 3.98
C VAL A 188 6.66 20.76 2.96
N THR A 189 7.64 19.94 3.36
CA THR A 189 8.61 19.36 2.42
C THR A 189 8.00 18.09 1.82
N VAL A 190 7.40 18.20 0.63
CA VAL A 190 6.72 17.09 -0.03
C VAL A 190 7.71 16.22 -0.79
N GLU A 191 7.74 14.92 -0.48
CA GLU A 191 8.50 13.89 -1.17
C GLU A 191 7.57 12.99 -2.00
N ALA A 192 7.70 13.04 -3.32
CA ALA A 192 6.81 12.33 -4.25
C ALA A 192 7.19 10.87 -4.52
N GLU A 193 8.42 10.46 -4.15
CA GLU A 193 8.91 9.12 -4.49
C GLU A 193 8.54 8.03 -3.47
N PRO A 194 8.62 8.25 -2.14
CA PRO A 194 8.39 7.20 -1.17
C PRO A 194 6.95 6.66 -1.20
N ILE A 195 6.77 5.34 -1.06
CA ILE A 195 5.45 4.73 -0.82
C ILE A 195 4.90 5.21 0.53
N TYR A 196 5.76 5.29 1.53
CA TYR A 196 5.51 5.95 2.80
C TYR A 196 6.80 6.53 3.36
N LEU A 197 6.69 7.49 4.24
CA LEU A 197 7.82 8.05 4.99
C LEU A 197 7.42 8.38 6.42
N ARG A 198 8.44 8.54 7.27
CA ARG A 198 8.26 9.00 8.65
C ARG A 198 9.11 10.24 8.91
N ASP A 199 8.55 11.14 9.68
CA ASP A 199 9.24 12.30 10.25
C ASP A 199 8.84 12.46 11.72
N GLY A 200 9.66 11.91 12.61
CA GLY A 200 9.37 11.84 14.03
C GLY A 200 8.15 10.94 14.32
N HIS A 201 7.14 11.49 14.96
CA HIS A 201 5.89 10.81 15.30
C HIS A 201 4.85 10.83 14.16
N ILE A 202 5.16 11.52 13.06
CA ILE A 202 4.28 11.62 11.89
C ILE A 202 4.71 10.58 10.85
N ALA A 203 3.75 9.84 10.30
CA ALA A 203 3.95 8.91 9.21
C ALA A 203 2.92 9.18 8.10
N THR A 204 3.37 9.30 6.86
CA THR A 204 2.51 9.60 5.73
C THR A 204 2.73 8.58 4.62
N SER A 205 1.68 8.20 3.89
CA SER A 205 1.78 7.24 2.79
C SER A 205 1.09 7.70 1.52
N ALA A 206 1.54 7.12 0.41
CA ALA A 206 1.08 7.40 -0.94
C ALA A 206 -0.41 7.14 -1.17
N GLY A 207 -1.01 6.24 -0.42
CA GLY A 207 -2.44 5.99 -0.51
C GLY A 207 -2.83 4.67 -1.13
N VAL A 208 -4.12 4.39 -1.02
CA VAL A 208 -4.78 3.15 -1.39
C VAL A 208 -4.05 1.95 -0.74
N THR A 209 -3.39 1.11 -1.52
CA THR A 209 -2.63 -0.04 -0.98
C THR A 209 -1.39 0.35 -0.17
N ALA A 210 -0.83 1.56 -0.34
CA ALA A 210 0.31 2.02 0.44
C ALA A 210 -0.02 2.25 1.93
N GLY A 211 -1.30 2.41 2.26
CA GLY A 211 -1.77 2.39 3.65
C GLY A 211 -1.54 1.06 4.34
N ILE A 212 -1.65 -0.05 3.59
CA ILE A 212 -1.33 -1.41 4.07
C ILE A 212 0.18 -1.52 4.35
N ASP A 213 1.03 -1.03 3.42
CA ASP A 213 2.49 -1.07 3.59
C ASP A 213 2.93 -0.29 4.84
N LEU A 214 2.36 0.91 5.03
CA LEU A 214 2.64 1.72 6.22
C LEU A 214 2.16 1.02 7.49
N ALA A 215 0.94 0.50 7.52
CA ALA A 215 0.41 -0.20 8.69
C ALA A 215 1.25 -1.45 9.04
N LEU A 216 1.70 -2.23 8.05
CA LEU A 216 2.62 -3.37 8.27
C LEU A 216 3.96 -2.91 8.84
N ALA A 217 4.51 -1.78 8.40
CA ALA A 217 5.73 -1.22 8.96
C ALA A 217 5.55 -0.79 10.42
N LEU A 218 4.40 -0.21 10.77
CA LEU A 218 4.07 0.16 12.16
C LEU A 218 3.88 -1.06 13.05
N VAL A 219 3.23 -2.12 12.54
CA VAL A 219 3.11 -3.40 13.27
C VAL A 219 4.47 -4.09 13.41
N GLU A 220 5.36 -4.04 12.39
CA GLU A 220 6.72 -4.57 12.50
C GLU A 220 7.51 -3.89 13.64
N GLU A 221 7.33 -2.57 13.84
CA GLU A 221 7.94 -1.82 14.93
C GLU A 221 7.37 -2.20 16.30
N ASP A 222 6.05 -2.33 16.40
CA ASP A 222 5.34 -2.49 17.66
C ASP A 222 5.27 -3.94 18.15
N CYS A 223 5.14 -4.91 17.23
CA CYS A 223 4.89 -6.32 17.52
C CYS A 223 5.98 -7.25 16.98
N GLY A 224 6.96 -6.69 16.28
CA GLY A 224 8.06 -7.46 15.68
C GLY A 224 7.75 -8.02 14.29
N ARG A 225 8.85 -8.45 13.64
CA ARG A 225 8.83 -8.87 12.23
C ARG A 225 7.95 -10.09 11.97
N ASP A 226 7.93 -11.07 12.89
CA ASP A 226 7.23 -12.34 12.67
C ASP A 226 5.72 -12.14 12.64
N VAL A 227 5.17 -11.28 13.49
CA VAL A 227 3.75 -10.89 13.49
C VAL A 227 3.41 -10.18 12.18
N ALA A 228 4.19 -9.17 11.81
CA ALA A 228 3.96 -8.42 10.57
C ALA A 228 4.06 -9.32 9.32
N LEU A 229 5.01 -10.26 9.28
CA LEU A 229 5.16 -11.23 8.18
C LEU A 229 3.96 -12.18 8.10
N THR A 230 3.45 -12.64 9.24
CA THR A 230 2.27 -13.50 9.29
C THR A 230 1.03 -12.78 8.74
N ILE A 231 0.83 -11.53 9.12
CA ILE A 231 -0.25 -10.68 8.60
C ILE A 231 -0.09 -10.49 7.08
N ALA A 232 1.11 -10.13 6.62
CA ALA A 232 1.38 -9.93 5.20
C ALA A 232 1.07 -11.20 4.38
N ARG A 233 1.41 -12.39 4.88
CA ARG A 233 1.06 -13.68 4.27
C ARG A 233 -0.46 -13.91 4.24
N THR A 234 -1.14 -13.63 5.34
CA THR A 234 -2.60 -13.79 5.44
C THR A 234 -3.35 -12.88 4.47
N LEU A 235 -2.89 -11.63 4.32
CA LEU A 235 -3.46 -10.66 3.39
C LEU A 235 -2.97 -10.85 1.94
N VAL A 236 -2.03 -11.80 1.71
CA VAL A 236 -1.41 -12.06 0.39
C VAL A 236 -0.75 -10.80 -0.18
N VAL A 237 -0.06 -10.05 0.67
CA VAL A 237 0.70 -8.84 0.31
C VAL A 237 2.18 -8.98 0.69
N PHE A 238 3.02 -8.14 0.12
CA PHE A 238 4.42 -8.06 0.54
C PHE A 238 4.54 -7.41 1.91
N LEU A 239 5.41 -7.94 2.78
CA LEU A 239 5.76 -7.25 4.04
C LEU A 239 6.45 -5.90 3.76
N ARG A 240 7.31 -5.86 2.75
CA ARG A 240 7.95 -4.65 2.25
C ARG A 240 7.87 -4.65 0.74
N ARG A 241 6.95 -3.87 0.22
CA ARG A 241 6.80 -3.72 -1.22
C ARG A 241 7.99 -2.94 -1.77
N PRO A 242 8.73 -3.50 -2.76
CA PRO A 242 9.82 -2.80 -3.39
C PRO A 242 9.30 -1.68 -4.29
N GLY A 243 10.07 -0.60 -4.39
CA GLY A 243 9.80 0.49 -5.31
C GLY A 243 9.32 1.78 -4.68
N ASN A 244 8.96 2.71 -5.54
CA ASN A 244 8.43 4.03 -5.18
C ASN A 244 7.15 4.34 -5.96
N GLN A 245 6.45 5.42 -5.60
CA GLN A 245 5.21 5.85 -6.27
C GLN A 245 5.40 6.14 -7.77
N ALA A 246 6.57 6.65 -8.16
CA ALA A 246 6.87 7.00 -9.54
C ALA A 246 6.74 5.79 -10.48
N GLN A 247 6.95 4.56 -9.99
CA GLN A 247 6.78 3.34 -10.78
C GLN A 247 5.31 3.13 -11.19
N PHE A 248 4.37 3.37 -10.27
CA PHE A 248 2.94 3.25 -10.57
C PHE A 248 2.45 4.36 -11.48
N SER A 249 2.91 5.60 -11.24
CA SER A 249 2.61 6.74 -12.10
C SER A 249 3.05 6.54 -13.54
N ALA A 250 4.21 5.93 -13.74
CA ALA A 250 4.77 5.79 -15.07
C ALA A 250 4.27 4.58 -15.85
N GLN A 251 3.93 3.47 -15.19
CA GLN A 251 3.21 2.39 -15.87
C GLN A 251 1.84 2.85 -16.35
N LEU A 252 1.16 3.69 -15.57
CA LEU A 252 -0.11 4.29 -15.98
C LEU A 252 0.08 5.38 -17.06
N SER A 253 1.16 6.16 -16.99
CA SER A 253 1.51 7.14 -18.05
C SER A 253 1.93 6.44 -19.36
N ALA A 254 2.55 5.26 -19.28
CA ALA A 254 2.86 4.45 -20.45
C ALA A 254 1.61 3.93 -21.17
N GLN A 255 0.49 3.80 -20.46
CA GLN A 255 -0.81 3.47 -21.06
C GLN A 255 -1.53 4.68 -21.67
N THR A 256 -1.04 5.90 -21.46
CA THR A 256 -1.72 7.15 -21.86
C THR A 256 -1.03 7.97 -22.94
N ALA A 257 0.06 7.52 -23.55
CA ALA A 257 0.61 8.19 -24.72
C ALA A 257 -0.45 8.25 -25.83
N GLN A 258 -0.92 9.45 -26.16
CA GLN A 258 -2.02 9.63 -27.14
C GLN A 258 -1.53 9.52 -28.59
N ARG A 259 -0.24 9.79 -28.84
CA ARG A 259 0.35 9.68 -30.19
C ARG A 259 0.83 8.27 -30.44
N GLU A 260 0.25 7.59 -31.41
CA GLU A 260 0.58 6.20 -31.78
C GLU A 260 2.09 5.90 -31.87
N PRO A 261 2.92 6.72 -32.51
CA PRO A 261 4.36 6.41 -32.62
C PRO A 261 5.10 6.40 -31.26
N LEU A 262 4.69 7.23 -30.30
CA LEU A 262 5.31 7.26 -28.97
C LEU A 262 4.81 6.12 -28.09
N ARG A 263 3.56 5.72 -28.23
CA ARG A 263 2.98 4.55 -27.57
C ARG A 263 3.66 3.25 -28.01
N ASP A 264 3.94 3.12 -29.30
CA ASP A 264 4.67 1.98 -29.84
C ASP A 264 6.12 1.93 -29.33
N VAL A 265 6.78 3.08 -29.22
CA VAL A 265 8.13 3.16 -28.60
C VAL A 265 8.08 2.78 -27.14
N GLN A 266 7.10 3.23 -26.36
CA GLN A 266 6.96 2.87 -24.95
C GLN A 266 6.76 1.37 -24.77
N ARG A 267 5.90 0.75 -25.59
CA ARG A 267 5.70 -0.71 -25.56
C ARG A 267 7.00 -1.42 -25.91
N TRP A 268 7.70 -0.96 -26.96
CA TRP A 268 8.98 -1.53 -27.35
C TRP A 268 10.01 -1.52 -26.22
N ILE A 269 10.18 -0.38 -25.54
CA ILE A 269 11.10 -0.25 -24.38
C ILE A 269 10.75 -1.27 -23.28
N SER A 270 9.45 -1.48 -23.03
CA SER A 270 8.99 -2.41 -21.99
C SER A 270 9.23 -3.87 -22.36
N ASP A 271 9.06 -4.21 -23.64
CA ASP A 271 9.15 -5.57 -24.13
C ASP A 271 10.62 -6.00 -24.46
N HIS A 272 11.51 -5.01 -24.68
CA HIS A 272 12.89 -5.26 -25.11
C HIS A 272 13.89 -4.39 -24.29
N PRO A 273 13.99 -4.61 -22.98
CA PRO A 273 14.84 -3.79 -22.09
C PRO A 273 16.34 -3.95 -22.38
N ASP A 274 16.73 -5.07 -22.98
CA ASP A 274 18.11 -5.43 -23.36
C ASP A 274 18.57 -4.89 -24.71
N ASP A 275 17.65 -4.36 -25.54
CA ASP A 275 17.96 -3.76 -26.84
C ASP A 275 18.71 -2.42 -26.73
N ASP A 276 19.16 -1.91 -27.92
CA ASP A 276 19.62 -0.54 -28.04
C ASP A 276 18.45 0.45 -27.88
N LEU A 277 18.32 0.98 -26.68
CA LEU A 277 17.32 1.98 -26.32
C LEU A 277 17.91 3.39 -26.24
N SER A 278 18.96 3.67 -27.05
CA SER A 278 19.48 5.04 -27.23
C SER A 278 18.41 5.98 -27.77
N VAL A 279 18.54 7.27 -27.50
CA VAL A 279 17.60 8.29 -27.99
C VAL A 279 17.52 8.26 -29.53
N GLU A 280 18.63 7.99 -30.19
CA GLU A 280 18.77 7.86 -31.64
C GLU A 280 17.97 6.67 -32.19
N ALA A 281 18.12 5.50 -31.58
CA ALA A 281 17.39 4.29 -31.96
C ALA A 281 15.87 4.46 -31.76
N LEU A 282 15.47 4.98 -30.59
CA LEU A 282 14.05 5.22 -30.26
C LEU A 282 13.42 6.31 -31.16
N ALA A 283 14.17 7.37 -31.49
CA ALA A 283 13.71 8.41 -32.39
C ALA A 283 13.50 7.88 -33.82
N THR A 284 14.43 7.02 -34.30
CA THR A 284 14.29 6.34 -35.60
C THR A 284 13.01 5.48 -35.63
N ARG A 285 12.75 4.73 -34.58
CA ARG A 285 11.52 3.93 -34.44
C ARG A 285 10.26 4.77 -34.46
N ALA A 286 10.28 5.93 -33.78
CA ALA A 286 9.19 6.90 -33.78
C ALA A 286 9.08 7.69 -35.07
N ARG A 287 10.00 7.54 -36.03
CA ARG A 287 10.11 8.34 -37.25
C ARG A 287 10.21 9.84 -37.00
N LEU A 288 10.95 10.20 -35.93
CA LEU A 288 11.21 11.58 -35.51
C LEU A 288 12.71 11.85 -35.48
N SER A 289 13.10 13.13 -35.51
CA SER A 289 14.48 13.49 -35.17
C SER A 289 14.74 13.30 -33.67
N PRO A 290 15.97 12.97 -33.23
CA PRO A 290 16.29 12.77 -31.81
C PRO A 290 15.84 13.91 -30.90
N ARG A 291 16.01 15.16 -31.34
CA ARG A 291 15.59 16.34 -30.58
C ARG A 291 14.05 16.45 -30.47
N HIS A 292 13.34 16.18 -31.55
CA HIS A 292 11.87 16.21 -31.56
C HIS A 292 11.31 15.05 -30.72
N PHE A 293 11.87 13.85 -30.88
CA PHE A 293 11.49 12.70 -30.09
C PHE A 293 11.67 12.96 -28.57
N ALA A 294 12.85 13.41 -28.14
CA ALA A 294 13.12 13.65 -26.73
C ALA A 294 12.18 14.68 -26.11
N ARG A 295 11.83 15.75 -26.88
CA ARG A 295 10.85 16.75 -26.42
C ARG A 295 9.45 16.17 -26.34
N ALA A 296 8.94 15.56 -27.42
CA ALA A 296 7.59 15.00 -27.47
C ALA A 296 7.41 13.86 -26.46
N PHE A 297 8.42 13.01 -26.29
CA PHE A 297 8.41 11.93 -25.30
C PHE A 297 8.33 12.48 -23.88
N ARG A 298 9.10 13.53 -23.56
CA ARG A 298 9.04 14.19 -22.26
C ARG A 298 7.69 14.89 -22.01
N GLU A 299 7.13 15.54 -23.03
CA GLU A 299 5.82 16.19 -22.94
C GLU A 299 4.71 15.17 -22.64
N GLU A 300 4.75 13.97 -23.24
CA GLU A 300 3.73 12.95 -23.06
C GLU A 300 3.95 12.05 -21.84
N THR A 301 5.22 11.76 -21.48
CA THR A 301 5.53 10.81 -20.39
C THR A 301 5.95 11.49 -19.10
N GLY A 302 6.07 12.82 -19.09
CA GLY A 302 6.54 13.60 -17.96
C GLY A 302 8.05 13.50 -17.71
N MET A 303 8.81 12.65 -18.44
CA MET A 303 10.24 12.45 -18.20
C MET A 303 11.07 12.25 -19.48
N PRO A 304 12.38 12.55 -19.44
CA PRO A 304 13.28 12.29 -20.57
C PRO A 304 13.38 10.79 -20.92
N PRO A 305 13.55 10.42 -22.22
CA PRO A 305 13.63 9.03 -22.66
C PRO A 305 14.64 8.19 -21.90
N GLY A 306 15.86 8.70 -21.66
CA GLY A 306 16.92 7.96 -20.95
C GLY A 306 16.54 7.60 -19.49
N ARG A 307 15.80 8.49 -18.82
CA ARG A 307 15.27 8.21 -17.47
C ARG A 307 14.17 7.16 -17.51
N TYR A 308 13.34 7.19 -18.54
CA TYR A 308 12.30 6.18 -18.74
C TYR A 308 12.88 4.80 -18.97
N VAL A 309 13.89 4.69 -19.85
CA VAL A 309 14.63 3.45 -20.12
C VAL A 309 15.32 2.93 -18.84
N GLU A 310 16.03 3.79 -18.11
CA GLU A 310 16.69 3.40 -16.84
C GLU A 310 15.69 2.78 -15.86
N ARG A 311 14.49 3.36 -15.77
CA ARG A 311 13.45 2.87 -14.89
C ARG A 311 12.88 1.52 -15.34
N VAL A 312 12.60 1.34 -16.64
CA VAL A 312 12.09 0.06 -17.17
C VAL A 312 13.13 -1.06 -16.94
N ARG A 313 14.41 -0.77 -17.18
CA ARG A 313 15.51 -1.71 -16.92
C ARG A 313 15.61 -2.10 -15.44
N LEU A 314 15.46 -1.13 -14.55
CA LEU A 314 15.49 -1.38 -13.10
C LEU A 314 14.31 -2.28 -12.68
N GLU A 315 13.12 -2.00 -13.20
CA GLU A 315 11.92 -2.80 -12.90
C GLU A 315 12.03 -4.23 -13.44
N HIS A 316 12.56 -4.39 -14.64
CA HIS A 316 12.80 -5.70 -15.23
C HIS A 316 13.82 -6.51 -14.41
N ALA A 317 14.95 -5.89 -14.02
CA ALA A 317 15.96 -6.53 -13.18
C ALA A 317 15.42 -6.94 -11.81
N ARG A 318 14.57 -6.12 -11.23
CA ARG A 318 13.90 -6.43 -9.94
C ARG A 318 13.03 -7.67 -10.06
N ARG A 319 12.15 -7.75 -11.06
CA ARG A 319 11.31 -8.93 -11.31
C ARG A 319 12.16 -10.19 -11.46
N LEU A 320 13.24 -10.13 -12.24
CA LEU A 320 14.12 -11.29 -12.40
C LEU A 320 14.84 -11.68 -11.10
N LEU A 321 15.17 -10.73 -10.23
CA LEU A 321 15.76 -11.00 -8.91
C LEU A 321 14.76 -11.63 -7.94
N GLU A 322 13.50 -11.26 -8.04
CA GLU A 322 12.39 -11.73 -7.19
C GLU A 322 11.91 -13.12 -7.63
N ASP A 323 11.68 -13.30 -8.94
CA ASP A 323 10.99 -14.45 -9.51
C ASP A 323 11.93 -15.59 -9.93
N THR A 324 13.25 -15.34 -10.04
CA THR A 324 14.18 -16.33 -10.58
C THR A 324 15.43 -16.54 -9.71
N ALA A 325 16.05 -17.71 -9.87
CA ALA A 325 17.37 -18.01 -9.29
C ALA A 325 18.54 -17.67 -10.23
N ALA A 326 18.29 -16.95 -11.34
CA ALA A 326 19.32 -16.60 -12.32
C ALA A 326 20.43 -15.79 -11.66
N ASP A 327 21.68 -15.96 -12.13
CA ASP A 327 22.82 -15.24 -11.58
C ASP A 327 22.75 -13.73 -11.89
N ILE A 328 23.43 -12.91 -11.07
CA ILE A 328 23.41 -11.45 -11.19
C ILE A 328 23.95 -10.98 -12.56
N GLY A 329 24.90 -11.73 -13.14
CA GLY A 329 25.46 -11.41 -14.46
C GLY A 329 24.45 -11.66 -15.57
N ALA A 330 23.70 -12.76 -15.53
CA ALA A 330 22.63 -13.03 -16.49
C ALA A 330 21.55 -11.94 -16.39
N ILE A 331 21.06 -11.66 -15.19
CA ILE A 331 20.01 -10.63 -14.96
C ILE A 331 20.50 -9.26 -15.47
N SER A 332 21.78 -8.91 -15.26
CA SER A 332 22.30 -7.62 -15.74
C SER A 332 22.28 -7.49 -17.26
N ARG A 333 22.51 -8.59 -17.97
CA ARG A 333 22.42 -8.62 -19.44
C ARG A 333 20.98 -8.56 -19.91
N ASP A 334 20.14 -9.44 -19.39
CA ASP A 334 18.73 -9.58 -19.76
C ASP A 334 17.90 -8.32 -19.45
N SER A 335 18.39 -7.50 -18.50
CA SER A 335 17.79 -6.21 -18.15
C SER A 335 18.45 -5.02 -18.86
N GLY A 336 19.35 -5.26 -19.81
CA GLY A 336 19.99 -4.23 -20.63
C GLY A 336 21.01 -3.35 -19.91
N TYR A 337 21.51 -3.75 -18.72
CA TYR A 337 22.63 -3.06 -18.06
C TYR A 337 23.98 -3.45 -18.63
N GLY A 338 24.08 -4.58 -19.30
CA GLY A 338 25.28 -5.13 -19.88
C GLY A 338 26.26 -5.70 -18.84
N THR A 339 26.45 -5.03 -17.70
CA THR A 339 27.39 -5.47 -16.65
C THR A 339 26.76 -5.45 -15.25
N PRO A 340 27.15 -6.39 -14.35
CA PRO A 340 26.68 -6.39 -12.96
C PRO A 340 26.97 -5.08 -12.22
N GLU A 341 28.08 -4.42 -12.53
CA GLU A 341 28.47 -3.17 -11.88
C GLU A 341 27.60 -1.99 -12.31
N ALA A 342 27.19 -1.93 -13.58
CA ALA A 342 26.23 -0.92 -14.05
C ALA A 342 24.87 -1.09 -13.36
N MET A 343 24.38 -2.33 -13.26
CA MET A 343 23.15 -2.66 -12.54
C MET A 343 23.28 -2.34 -11.05
N ARG A 344 24.42 -2.67 -10.41
CA ARG A 344 24.66 -2.36 -8.99
C ARG A 344 24.57 -0.86 -8.71
N ARG A 345 25.19 -0.02 -9.55
CA ARG A 345 25.13 1.44 -9.40
C ARG A 345 23.69 1.97 -9.55
N ALA A 346 22.93 1.42 -10.50
CA ALA A 346 21.51 1.79 -10.68
C ALA A 346 20.67 1.40 -9.46
N PHE A 347 20.85 0.19 -8.92
CA PHE A 347 20.17 -0.30 -7.73
C PHE A 347 20.47 0.54 -6.49
N ILE A 348 21.76 0.83 -6.22
CA ILE A 348 22.14 1.65 -5.06
C ILE A 348 21.54 3.06 -5.19
N ARG A 349 21.60 3.66 -6.39
CA ARG A 349 21.06 5.01 -6.63
C ARG A 349 19.54 5.07 -6.45
N ALA A 350 18.81 4.03 -6.90
CA ALA A 350 17.36 4.04 -6.91
C ALA A 350 16.74 3.41 -5.65
N LEU A 351 17.40 2.41 -5.03
CA LEU A 351 16.83 1.56 -3.98
C LEU A 351 17.67 1.53 -2.69
N GLY A 352 18.80 2.23 -2.66
CA GLY A 352 19.70 2.27 -1.50
C GLY A 352 20.42 0.95 -1.19
N SER A 353 20.23 -0.11 -2.00
CA SER A 353 20.84 -1.43 -1.79
C SER A 353 21.28 -2.05 -3.10
N GLY A 354 22.28 -2.95 -3.05
CA GLY A 354 22.76 -3.67 -4.24
C GLY A 354 21.88 -4.85 -4.63
N PRO A 355 21.95 -5.36 -5.88
CA PRO A 355 21.09 -6.44 -6.38
C PRO A 355 21.12 -7.72 -5.53
N ALA A 356 22.30 -8.14 -5.07
CA ALA A 356 22.43 -9.33 -4.22
C ALA A 356 21.80 -9.14 -2.84
N GLU A 357 21.89 -7.95 -2.25
CA GLU A 357 21.24 -7.61 -1.00
C GLU A 357 19.73 -7.51 -1.21
N TYR A 358 19.32 -6.90 -2.31
CA TYR A 358 17.91 -6.84 -2.72
C TYR A 358 17.30 -8.25 -2.80
N ARG A 359 17.94 -9.18 -3.55
CA ARG A 359 17.47 -10.57 -3.66
C ARG A 359 17.32 -11.23 -2.30
N ARG A 360 18.30 -11.11 -1.39
CA ARG A 360 18.22 -11.73 -0.06
C ARG A 360 17.03 -11.24 0.78
N ARG A 361 16.53 -10.05 0.52
CA ARG A 361 15.33 -9.52 1.21
C ARG A 361 14.03 -10.17 0.73
N PHE A 362 14.01 -10.72 -0.48
CA PHE A 362 12.83 -11.25 -1.14
C PHE A 362 12.82 -12.77 -1.29
N GLN A 363 13.98 -13.40 -1.36
CA GLN A 363 14.06 -14.86 -1.33
C GLN A 363 14.10 -15.31 0.13
N ALA A 364 13.07 -16.09 0.57
CA ALA A 364 13.11 -16.80 1.84
C ALA A 364 14.32 -17.76 1.81
N PRO A 365 15.03 -17.99 2.96
CA PRO A 365 16.07 -19.02 2.99
C PRO A 365 15.43 -20.35 2.59
N ALA A 366 16.05 -21.01 1.59
CA ALA A 366 15.69 -22.36 1.22
C ALA A 366 15.76 -23.21 2.49
N THR A 367 14.63 -23.76 2.90
CA THR A 367 14.58 -24.73 3.99
C THR A 367 15.39 -25.92 3.48
N GLU A 368 16.56 -26.14 4.04
CA GLU A 368 17.29 -27.39 3.86
C GLU A 368 16.38 -28.55 4.27
N ARG A 369 16.13 -29.46 3.32
CA ARG A 369 15.41 -30.71 3.55
C ARG A 369 16.39 -31.74 4.10
#